data_88c594f9404c4d53bb480d3b5358ed09
#
_entry.id   88c594f9404c4d53bb480d3b5358ed09
#
_cell.length_a   1.000
_cell.length_b   1.000
_cell.length_c   1.000
_cell.angle_alpha   90.00
_cell.angle_beta   90.00
_cell.angle_gamma   90.00
#
_symmetry.space_group_name_H-M   'P 1'
#
loop_
_entity.id
_entity.type
_entity.pdbx_description
1 polymer ?
#
loop_
_entity_poly.entity_id
_entity_poly.type
_entity_poly.pdbx_seq_one_letter_code
_entity_poly.pdbx_strand_id
1 'polypeptide(L)'
;MLKLRIASTDMQFLQWVEQFWYPNASTAQLETLNTLYPSTLAQGSPFNTGNLNGITPQYKRIAAYQGDVIFDAPRRFFQEALSGKQNLWGFLSKRLKGVPYLGSYHGSDLNPVYSQNYSELKDALIYFTNNLDPNGKTVPGWPQYSKATPYMLTLYDGIPATNITQDTFRTEGVQFLTSLAIEFPL
;
A
#
# COMPACT_ATOMS: atom_id res chain seq x y z
N MET A 1 -13.93 -10.05 11.19
CA MET A 1 -14.45 -8.87 10.45
C MET A 1 -15.47 -8.01 11.23
N LEU A 2 -16.31 -8.57 12.09
CA LEU A 2 -17.36 -7.80 12.80
C LEU A 2 -16.80 -6.79 13.82
N LYS A 3 -15.69 -7.10 14.52
CA LYS A 3 -15.09 -6.22 15.55
C LYS A 3 -14.42 -4.96 15.00
N LEU A 4 -14.02 -4.94 13.75
CA LEU A 4 -13.39 -3.77 13.08
C LEU A 4 -14.35 -2.58 12.92
N ARG A 5 -15.64 -2.83 12.79
CA ARG A 5 -16.67 -1.78 12.64
C ARG A 5 -16.96 -0.99 13.93
N ILE A 6 -16.39 -1.41 15.07
CA ILE A 6 -16.73 -0.87 16.40
C ILE A 6 -15.54 -0.15 17.05
N ALA A 7 -14.33 -0.27 16.50
CA ALA A 7 -13.16 0.40 17.08
C ALA A 7 -13.32 1.92 17.00
N SER A 8 -13.37 2.56 18.16
CA SER A 8 -13.58 4.00 18.32
C SER A 8 -12.46 4.68 19.09
N THR A 9 -11.61 3.91 19.78
CA THR A 9 -10.52 4.41 20.62
C THR A 9 -9.18 3.80 20.20
N ASP A 10 -8.09 4.48 20.55
CA ASP A 10 -6.73 4.01 20.31
C ASP A 10 -6.46 2.68 21.00
N MET A 11 -6.97 2.51 22.23
CA MET A 11 -6.86 1.25 22.96
C MET A 11 -7.51 0.09 22.21
N GLN A 12 -8.70 0.29 21.64
CA GLN A 12 -9.38 -0.76 20.85
C GLN A 12 -8.62 -1.11 19.57
N PHE A 13 -7.98 -0.13 18.95
CA PHE A 13 -7.09 -0.39 17.81
C PHE A 13 -5.88 -1.23 18.23
N LEU A 14 -5.19 -0.87 19.31
CA LEU A 14 -4.02 -1.61 19.80
C LEU A 14 -4.37 -3.02 20.25
N GLN A 15 -5.49 -3.21 20.96
CA GLN A 15 -6.00 -4.54 21.32
C GLN A 15 -6.30 -5.40 20.09
N TRP A 16 -6.82 -4.79 19.03
CA TRP A 16 -7.05 -5.50 17.77
C TRP A 16 -5.74 -5.88 17.09
N VAL A 17 -4.73 -5.00 17.08
CA VAL A 17 -3.40 -5.30 16.53
C VAL A 17 -2.74 -6.43 17.32
N GLU A 18 -2.73 -6.34 18.64
CA GLU A 18 -2.19 -7.38 19.53
C GLU A 18 -2.88 -8.72 19.31
N GLN A 19 -4.20 -8.75 19.26
CA GLN A 19 -4.97 -9.99 19.16
C GLN A 19 -4.81 -10.71 17.82
N PHE A 20 -4.70 -9.97 16.70
CA PHE A 20 -4.83 -10.55 15.36
C PHE A 20 -3.56 -10.49 14.51
N TRP A 21 -2.59 -9.66 14.90
CA TRP A 21 -1.38 -9.45 14.11
C TRP A 21 -0.11 -9.80 14.88
N TYR A 22 0.04 -9.28 16.07
CA TYR A 22 1.26 -9.42 16.85
C TYR A 22 0.96 -9.73 18.32
N PRO A 23 0.51 -10.96 18.64
CA PRO A 23 0.09 -11.32 20.01
C PRO A 23 1.23 -11.30 21.04
N ASN A 24 2.47 -11.32 20.58
CA ASN A 24 3.66 -11.29 21.43
C ASN A 24 4.41 -9.93 21.38
N ALA A 25 3.83 -8.92 20.72
CA ALA A 25 4.43 -7.59 20.70
C ALA A 25 4.45 -6.96 22.11
N SER A 26 5.55 -6.32 22.44
CA SER A 26 5.67 -5.57 23.69
C SER A 26 4.78 -4.31 23.68
N THR A 27 4.44 -3.82 24.86
CA THR A 27 3.71 -2.55 25.01
C THR A 27 4.42 -1.41 24.26
N ALA A 28 5.74 -1.33 24.34
CA ALA A 28 6.51 -0.30 23.62
C ALA A 28 6.37 -0.40 22.09
N GLN A 29 6.31 -1.62 21.54
CA GLN A 29 6.08 -1.83 20.11
C GLN A 29 4.66 -1.42 19.71
N LEU A 30 3.67 -1.73 20.51
CA LEU A 30 2.29 -1.30 20.27
C LEU A 30 2.12 0.23 20.38
N GLU A 31 2.79 0.88 21.31
CA GLU A 31 2.81 2.35 21.42
C GLU A 31 3.51 3.01 20.22
N THR A 32 4.58 2.38 19.71
CA THR A 32 5.21 2.83 18.47
C THR A 32 4.24 2.76 17.29
N LEU A 33 3.47 1.66 17.16
CA LEU A 33 2.42 1.56 16.14
C LEU A 33 1.33 2.64 16.33
N ASN A 34 0.99 2.95 17.58
CA ASN A 34 0.04 4.02 17.89
C ASN A 34 0.50 5.38 17.33
N THR A 35 1.77 5.65 17.42
CA THR A 35 2.39 6.89 16.92
C THR A 35 2.50 6.91 15.39
N LEU A 36 2.95 5.80 14.79
CA LEU A 36 3.17 5.69 13.35
C LEU A 36 1.88 5.64 12.54
N TYR A 37 0.80 5.15 13.14
CA TYR A 37 -0.55 5.12 12.57
C TYR A 37 -1.51 5.91 13.45
N PRO A 38 -1.50 7.24 13.40
CA PRO A 38 -2.34 8.06 14.28
C PRO A 38 -3.83 7.98 13.92
N SER A 39 -4.70 8.22 14.90
CA SER A 39 -6.17 8.22 14.74
C SER A 39 -6.72 9.44 13.99
N THR A 40 -5.87 10.39 13.62
CA THR A 40 -6.25 11.57 12.84
C THR A 40 -6.78 11.17 11.47
N LEU A 41 -8.06 11.41 11.20
CA LEU A 41 -8.74 10.99 9.96
C LEU A 41 -8.01 11.45 8.69
N ALA A 42 -7.46 12.66 8.70
CA ALA A 42 -6.76 13.22 7.54
C ALA A 42 -5.49 12.43 7.16
N GLN A 43 -4.91 11.68 8.09
CA GLN A 43 -3.68 10.90 7.89
C GLN A 43 -3.95 9.42 7.53
N GLY A 44 -5.20 8.98 7.58
CA GLY A 44 -5.56 7.60 7.27
C GLY A 44 -6.02 7.38 5.82
N SER A 45 -6.26 6.11 5.47
CA SER A 45 -6.71 5.69 4.15
C SER A 45 -8.26 5.72 4.04
N PRO A 46 -8.82 6.15 2.90
CA PRO A 46 -8.16 6.64 1.68
C PRO A 46 -7.35 7.91 1.91
N PHE A 47 -6.05 7.85 1.57
CA PHE A 47 -5.14 8.97 1.80
C PHE A 47 -5.49 10.21 0.96
N ASN A 48 -5.15 11.39 1.47
CA ASN A 48 -5.41 12.68 0.83
C ASN A 48 -6.90 12.96 0.58
N THR A 49 -7.76 12.49 1.48
CA THR A 49 -9.21 12.77 1.48
C THR A 49 -9.64 13.61 2.69
N GLY A 50 -8.69 14.16 3.44
CA GLY A 50 -8.97 14.92 4.65
C GLY A 50 -9.79 14.09 5.65
N ASN A 51 -10.82 14.69 6.21
CA ASN A 51 -11.73 14.01 7.15
C ASN A 51 -12.87 13.23 6.47
N LEU A 52 -12.90 13.23 5.14
CA LEU A 52 -13.90 12.46 4.40
C LEU A 52 -13.62 10.94 4.50
N ASN A 53 -14.64 10.14 4.21
CA ASN A 53 -14.55 8.68 4.17
C ASN A 53 -14.26 8.00 5.55
N GLY A 54 -14.45 8.70 6.65
CA GLY A 54 -14.43 8.10 7.98
C GLY A 54 -15.79 7.48 8.31
N ILE A 55 -15.85 6.17 8.60
CA ILE A 55 -17.05 5.48 9.07
C ILE A 55 -17.08 5.49 10.60
N THR A 56 -15.93 5.25 11.22
CA THR A 56 -15.69 5.36 12.65
C THR A 56 -14.39 6.13 12.89
N PRO A 57 -14.12 6.61 14.12
CA PRO A 57 -12.86 7.31 14.41
C PRO A 57 -11.59 6.54 14.04
N GLN A 58 -11.64 5.21 14.10
CA GLN A 58 -10.48 4.35 13.78
C GLN A 58 -10.50 3.77 12.37
N TYR A 59 -11.55 3.98 11.57
CA TYR A 59 -11.71 3.35 10.27
C TYR A 59 -10.54 3.61 9.32
N LYS A 60 -10.22 4.87 9.09
CA LYS A 60 -9.16 5.27 8.15
C LYS A 60 -7.77 4.85 8.62
N ARG A 61 -7.53 4.84 9.91
CA ARG A 61 -6.32 4.32 10.53
C ARG A 61 -6.15 2.83 10.28
N ILE A 62 -7.20 2.06 10.55
CA ILE A 62 -7.22 0.60 10.33
C ILE A 62 -7.00 0.29 8.86
N ALA A 63 -7.64 1.03 7.95
CA ALA A 63 -7.44 0.86 6.51
C ALA A 63 -6.00 1.15 6.08
N ALA A 64 -5.36 2.19 6.64
CA ALA A 64 -3.96 2.50 6.39
C ALA A 64 -3.03 1.39 6.91
N TYR A 65 -3.20 0.98 8.16
CA TYR A 65 -2.43 -0.10 8.78
C TYR A 65 -2.55 -1.41 8.00
N GLN A 66 -3.78 -1.83 7.65
CA GLN A 66 -3.99 -3.07 6.89
C GLN A 66 -3.38 -3.01 5.48
N GLY A 67 -3.48 -1.87 4.81
CA GLY A 67 -2.83 -1.68 3.52
C GLY A 67 -1.31 -1.87 3.61
N ASP A 68 -0.70 -1.28 4.64
CA ASP A 68 0.75 -1.36 4.81
C ASP A 68 1.20 -2.75 5.27
N VAL A 69 0.54 -3.36 6.26
CA VAL A 69 0.98 -4.67 6.79
C VAL A 69 0.78 -5.81 5.80
N ILE A 70 -0.28 -5.75 4.98
CA ILE A 70 -0.60 -6.84 4.04
C ILE A 70 0.11 -6.66 2.69
N PHE A 71 0.26 -5.41 2.22
CA PHE A 71 0.71 -5.15 0.86
C PHE A 71 2.02 -4.36 0.77
N ASP A 72 2.09 -3.18 1.38
CA ASP A 72 3.22 -2.28 1.15
C ASP A 72 4.51 -2.75 1.84
N ALA A 73 4.45 -3.22 3.08
CA ALA A 73 5.61 -3.69 3.80
C ALA A 73 6.22 -4.96 3.17
N PRO A 74 5.46 -6.04 2.88
CA PRO A 74 6.02 -7.21 2.25
C PRO A 74 6.48 -6.95 0.81
N ARG A 75 5.78 -6.13 0.03
CA ARG A 75 6.22 -5.75 -1.31
C ARG A 75 7.55 -5.00 -1.27
N ARG A 76 7.67 -3.99 -0.42
CA ARG A 76 8.90 -3.19 -0.31
C ARG A 76 10.06 -4.03 0.20
N PHE A 77 9.85 -4.84 1.23
CA PHE A 77 10.85 -5.78 1.73
C PHE A 77 11.35 -6.72 0.63
N PHE A 78 10.44 -7.32 -0.15
CA PHE A 78 10.78 -8.19 -1.28
C PHE A 78 11.61 -7.45 -2.34
N GLN A 79 11.19 -6.27 -2.75
CA GLN A 79 11.88 -5.48 -3.76
C GLN A 79 13.27 -5.02 -3.28
N GLU A 80 13.41 -4.60 -2.04
CA GLU A 80 14.70 -4.23 -1.47
C GLU A 80 15.66 -5.42 -1.33
N ALA A 81 15.16 -6.57 -0.91
CA ALA A 81 15.95 -7.79 -0.76
C ALA A 81 16.48 -8.34 -2.09
N LEU A 82 15.76 -8.12 -3.17
CA LEU A 82 16.12 -8.58 -4.52
C LEU A 82 16.76 -7.48 -5.39
N SER A 83 16.82 -6.26 -4.90
CA SER A 83 17.49 -5.16 -5.60
C SER A 83 18.94 -5.52 -5.94
N GLY A 84 19.31 -5.36 -7.20
CA GLY A 84 20.64 -5.73 -7.74
C GLY A 84 20.86 -7.23 -7.95
N LYS A 85 19.89 -8.09 -7.64
CA LYS A 85 19.95 -9.53 -7.91
C LYS A 85 19.12 -9.94 -9.11
N GLN A 86 18.05 -9.22 -9.37
CA GLN A 86 17.17 -9.41 -10.53
C GLN A 86 16.51 -8.10 -10.95
N ASN A 87 15.96 -8.07 -12.14
CA ASN A 87 15.20 -6.94 -12.65
C ASN A 87 13.85 -6.87 -11.93
N LEU A 88 13.51 -5.69 -11.43
CA LEU A 88 12.31 -5.44 -10.65
C LEU A 88 11.61 -4.17 -11.14
N TRP A 89 10.31 -4.19 -11.16
CA TRP A 89 9.46 -3.02 -11.38
C TRP A 89 8.34 -3.02 -10.36
N GLY A 90 8.07 -1.88 -9.76
CA GLY A 90 6.98 -1.70 -8.80
C GLY A 90 5.92 -0.76 -9.34
N PHE A 91 4.66 -1.03 -9.06
CA PHE A 91 3.59 -0.09 -9.35
C PHE A 91 2.72 0.21 -8.13
N LEU A 92 2.04 1.34 -8.18
CA LEU A 92 1.04 1.76 -7.20
C LEU A 92 -0.23 2.20 -7.95
N SER A 93 -1.33 1.50 -7.73
CA SER A 93 -2.63 1.93 -8.28
C SER A 93 -3.29 2.93 -7.34
N LYS A 94 -3.56 4.12 -7.87
CA LYS A 94 -4.42 5.14 -7.25
C LYS A 94 -5.73 5.32 -8.02
N ARG A 95 -6.07 4.39 -8.91
CA ARG A 95 -7.34 4.37 -9.63
C ARG A 95 -8.49 4.04 -8.71
N LEU A 96 -9.67 4.50 -9.05
CA LEU A 96 -10.90 4.38 -8.26
C LEU A 96 -10.80 5.05 -6.88
N LYS A 97 -9.89 6.02 -6.73
CA LYS A 97 -9.71 6.76 -5.48
C LYS A 97 -10.98 7.46 -5.01
N GLY A 98 -11.87 7.85 -5.93
CA GLY A 98 -13.14 8.50 -5.65
C GLY A 98 -14.23 7.57 -5.11
N VAL A 99 -14.01 6.26 -5.03
CA VAL A 99 -14.99 5.32 -4.46
C VAL A 99 -15.20 5.64 -2.98
N PRO A 100 -16.43 5.97 -2.57
CA PRO A 100 -16.71 6.37 -1.20
C PRO A 100 -16.26 5.31 -0.20
N TYR A 101 -15.62 5.73 0.87
CA TYR A 101 -15.07 4.92 1.98
C TYR A 101 -13.93 3.97 1.61
N LEU A 102 -13.92 3.41 0.41
CA LEU A 102 -12.94 2.39 -0.01
C LEU A 102 -11.70 3.00 -0.69
N GLY A 103 -11.89 4.03 -1.50
CA GLY A 103 -10.82 4.55 -2.35
C GLY A 103 -10.30 3.49 -3.31
N SER A 104 -9.01 3.48 -3.56
CA SER A 104 -8.32 2.43 -4.33
C SER A 104 -8.18 1.18 -3.44
N TYR A 105 -9.20 0.34 -3.41
CA TYR A 105 -9.30 -0.83 -2.53
C TYR A 105 -8.57 -2.05 -3.12
N HIS A 106 -8.33 -3.06 -2.27
CA HIS A 106 -7.73 -4.33 -2.67
C HIS A 106 -8.48 -4.98 -3.85
N GLY A 107 -7.73 -5.32 -4.90
CA GLY A 107 -8.29 -5.89 -6.14
C GLY A 107 -8.84 -4.85 -7.12
N SER A 108 -8.85 -3.56 -6.78
CA SER A 108 -9.29 -2.51 -7.72
C SER A 108 -8.38 -2.37 -8.95
N ASP A 109 -7.15 -2.84 -8.87
CA ASP A 109 -6.17 -2.90 -9.95
C ASP A 109 -6.43 -4.05 -10.95
N LEU A 110 -7.21 -5.05 -10.58
CA LEU A 110 -7.60 -6.15 -11.49
C LEU A 110 -8.52 -5.66 -12.60
N ASN A 111 -9.43 -4.74 -12.30
CA ASN A 111 -10.32 -4.18 -13.31
C ASN A 111 -9.54 -3.51 -14.47
N PRO A 112 -8.57 -2.62 -14.25
CA PRO A 112 -7.71 -2.09 -15.32
C PRO A 112 -6.97 -3.15 -16.13
N VAL A 113 -6.59 -4.26 -15.54
CA VAL A 113 -5.89 -5.34 -16.25
C VAL A 113 -6.82 -6.08 -17.21
N TYR A 114 -8.04 -6.36 -16.78
CA TYR A 114 -8.97 -7.21 -17.55
C TYR A 114 -10.04 -6.43 -18.34
N SER A 115 -10.22 -5.14 -18.08
CA SER A 115 -11.17 -4.31 -18.84
C SER A 115 -10.57 -3.76 -20.13
N GLN A 116 -11.45 -3.24 -21.00
CA GLN A 116 -11.03 -2.56 -22.23
C GLN A 116 -10.72 -1.06 -22.02
N ASN A 117 -11.04 -0.52 -20.84
CA ASN A 117 -10.98 0.92 -20.58
C ASN A 117 -9.59 1.45 -20.17
N TYR A 118 -8.69 0.55 -19.75
CA TYR A 118 -7.35 0.90 -19.30
C TYR A 118 -6.36 -0.07 -19.94
N SER A 119 -5.39 0.45 -20.65
CA SER A 119 -4.41 -0.38 -21.36
C SER A 119 -3.05 -0.46 -20.68
N GLU A 120 -2.69 0.52 -19.85
CA GLU A 120 -1.30 0.70 -19.38
C GLU A 120 -0.78 -0.52 -18.60
N LEU A 121 -1.50 -0.94 -17.55
CA LEU A 121 -1.06 -2.08 -16.74
C LEU A 121 -1.18 -3.41 -17.50
N LYS A 122 -2.24 -3.57 -18.29
CA LYS A 122 -2.42 -4.74 -19.14
C LYS A 122 -1.28 -4.86 -20.17
N ASP A 123 -0.99 -3.80 -20.87
CA ASP A 123 0.06 -3.79 -21.88
C ASP A 123 1.42 -4.02 -21.23
N ALA A 124 1.69 -3.39 -20.08
CA ALA A 124 2.92 -3.61 -19.32
C ALA A 124 3.11 -5.08 -18.93
N LEU A 125 2.05 -5.78 -18.48
CA LEU A 125 2.10 -7.21 -18.19
C LEU A 125 2.36 -8.05 -19.42
N ILE A 126 1.76 -7.72 -20.58
CA ILE A 126 2.01 -8.38 -21.85
C ILE A 126 3.46 -8.17 -22.29
N TYR A 127 3.96 -6.95 -22.23
CA TYR A 127 5.37 -6.64 -22.55
C TYR A 127 6.32 -7.37 -21.60
N PHE A 128 6.07 -7.34 -20.31
CA PHE A 128 6.90 -8.04 -19.34
C PHE A 128 6.95 -9.55 -19.60
N THR A 129 5.78 -10.16 -19.89
CA THR A 129 5.71 -11.60 -20.16
C THR A 129 6.52 -12.00 -21.41
N ASN A 130 6.53 -11.15 -22.44
CA ASN A 130 7.21 -11.44 -23.69
C ASN A 130 8.69 -11.05 -23.69
N ASN A 131 9.07 -10.01 -22.95
CA ASN A 131 10.40 -9.37 -23.08
C ASN A 131 11.17 -9.30 -21.76
N LEU A 132 10.56 -9.69 -20.63
CA LEU A 132 11.09 -9.48 -19.27
C LEU A 132 11.35 -7.99 -18.94
N ASP A 133 10.62 -7.09 -19.64
CA ASP A 133 10.63 -5.65 -19.47
C ASP A 133 9.20 -5.12 -19.71
N PRO A 134 8.58 -4.40 -18.75
CA PRO A 134 7.21 -3.91 -18.89
C PRO A 134 7.09 -2.68 -19.79
N ASN A 135 8.20 -2.09 -20.24
CA ASN A 135 8.20 -0.90 -21.06
C ASN A 135 7.67 -1.18 -22.47
N GLY A 136 6.71 -0.39 -22.89
CA GLY A 136 6.04 -0.51 -24.18
C GLY A 136 5.44 0.81 -24.64
N LYS A 137 4.52 0.74 -25.60
CA LYS A 137 3.94 1.95 -26.21
C LYS A 137 3.10 2.78 -25.24
N THR A 138 2.40 2.13 -24.32
CA THR A 138 1.49 2.79 -23.38
C THR A 138 2.16 3.20 -22.07
N VAL A 139 3.29 2.57 -21.73
CA VAL A 139 4.09 2.85 -20.54
C VAL A 139 5.57 2.93 -20.93
N PRO A 140 6.00 3.97 -21.62
CA PRO A 140 7.41 4.17 -21.90
C PRO A 140 8.15 4.76 -20.70
N GLY A 141 9.39 4.31 -20.46
CA GLY A 141 10.28 4.93 -19.48
C GLY A 141 9.96 4.59 -18.02
N TRP A 142 9.35 3.43 -17.76
CA TRP A 142 9.22 2.88 -16.40
C TRP A 142 10.56 2.31 -15.94
N PRO A 143 11.28 2.99 -15.02
CA PRO A 143 12.61 2.55 -14.62
C PRO A 143 12.54 1.31 -13.74
N GLN A 144 13.59 0.51 -13.78
CA GLN A 144 13.75 -0.59 -12.84
C GLN A 144 13.82 -0.05 -11.39
N TYR A 145 13.21 -0.79 -10.49
CA TYR A 145 13.31 -0.51 -9.06
C TYR A 145 14.72 -0.86 -8.55
N SER A 146 15.28 0.03 -7.75
CA SER A 146 16.44 -0.29 -6.93
C SER A 146 16.27 0.34 -5.53
N LYS A 147 16.96 -0.21 -4.54
CA LYS A 147 16.95 0.37 -3.18
C LYS A 147 17.47 1.81 -3.16
N ALA A 148 18.42 2.14 -4.03
CA ALA A 148 18.98 3.49 -4.15
C ALA A 148 18.04 4.46 -4.90
N THR A 149 17.27 3.93 -5.85
CA THR A 149 16.31 4.69 -6.66
C THR A 149 14.98 3.93 -6.72
N PRO A 150 14.17 4.00 -5.65
CA PRO A 150 12.96 3.20 -5.50
C PRO A 150 11.80 3.78 -6.33
N TYR A 151 11.94 3.78 -7.64
CA TYR A 151 10.91 4.27 -8.54
C TYR A 151 9.77 3.28 -8.73
N MET A 152 8.56 3.82 -8.86
CA MET A 152 7.35 3.07 -9.16
C MET A 152 6.55 3.75 -10.26
N LEU A 153 5.85 2.96 -11.05
CA LEU A 153 4.77 3.44 -11.90
C LEU A 153 3.54 3.69 -11.03
N THR A 154 3.06 4.92 -10.96
CA THR A 154 1.79 5.23 -10.29
C THR A 154 0.69 5.45 -11.33
N LEU A 155 -0.42 4.74 -11.15
CA LEU A 155 -1.59 4.78 -12.00
C LEU A 155 -2.66 5.68 -11.39
N TYR A 156 -3.27 6.55 -12.19
CA TYR A 156 -4.30 7.50 -11.78
C TYR A 156 -5.58 7.38 -12.61
N ASP A 157 -6.69 7.86 -12.06
CA ASP A 157 -7.84 8.25 -12.85
C ASP A 157 -7.56 9.62 -13.46
N GLY A 158 -7.81 9.77 -14.77
CA GLY A 158 -7.63 11.07 -15.44
C GLY A 158 -6.32 11.22 -16.20
N ILE A 159 -5.89 12.46 -16.40
CA ILE A 159 -4.73 12.81 -17.24
C ILE A 159 -3.74 13.61 -16.37
N PRO A 160 -2.46 13.18 -16.28
CA PRO A 160 -1.89 11.97 -16.87
C PRO A 160 -2.39 10.69 -16.18
N ALA A 161 -2.59 9.62 -16.96
CA ALA A 161 -3.03 8.34 -16.43
C ALA A 161 -1.92 7.60 -15.65
N THR A 162 -0.65 7.96 -15.91
CA THR A 162 0.53 7.37 -15.26
C THR A 162 1.56 8.43 -14.91
N ASN A 163 2.34 8.18 -13.86
CA ASN A 163 3.52 8.97 -13.52
C ASN A 163 4.56 8.08 -12.82
N ILE A 164 5.82 8.44 -12.93
CA ILE A 164 6.89 7.82 -12.14
C ILE A 164 6.98 8.54 -10.79
N THR A 165 6.86 7.79 -9.71
CA THR A 165 6.96 8.29 -8.35
C THR A 165 7.98 7.50 -7.54
N GLN A 166 8.31 7.97 -6.35
CA GLN A 166 9.20 7.24 -5.43
C GLN A 166 8.40 6.43 -4.41
N ASP A 167 8.90 5.25 -4.10
CA ASP A 167 8.37 4.36 -3.05
C ASP A 167 8.90 4.76 -1.66
N THR A 168 8.60 6.00 -1.26
CA THR A 168 9.08 6.58 0.01
C THR A 168 7.94 6.97 0.95
N PHE A 169 6.70 6.67 0.58
CA PHE A 169 5.55 6.98 1.43
C PHE A 169 5.56 6.13 2.71
N ARG A 170 5.21 6.73 3.83
CA ARG A 170 5.11 6.11 5.16
C ARG A 170 6.30 5.20 5.52
N THR A 171 7.51 5.63 5.16
CA THR A 171 8.74 4.82 5.28
C THR A 171 8.93 4.26 6.68
N GLU A 172 8.79 5.08 7.72
CA GLU A 172 8.98 4.66 9.12
C GLU A 172 7.96 3.59 9.52
N GLY A 173 6.68 3.79 9.19
CA GLY A 173 5.62 2.83 9.47
C GLY A 173 5.84 1.49 8.77
N VAL A 174 6.15 1.53 7.49
CA VAL A 174 6.39 0.33 6.68
C VAL A 174 7.64 -0.43 7.15
N GLN A 175 8.74 0.27 7.48
CA GLN A 175 9.94 -0.35 8.02
C GLN A 175 9.68 -1.00 9.38
N PHE A 176 8.93 -0.32 10.24
CA PHE A 176 8.58 -0.86 11.55
C PHE A 176 7.69 -2.11 11.43
N LEU A 177 6.69 -2.11 10.56
CA LEU A 177 5.89 -3.31 10.28
C LEU A 177 6.73 -4.46 9.72
N THR A 178 7.70 -4.16 8.87
CA THR A 178 8.64 -5.17 8.37
C THR A 178 9.45 -5.78 9.52
N SER A 179 9.95 -4.98 10.45
CA SER A 179 10.69 -5.49 11.62
C SER A 179 9.83 -6.37 12.50
N LEU A 180 8.57 -5.99 12.76
CA LEU A 180 7.62 -6.79 13.52
C LEU A 180 7.29 -8.12 12.82
N ALA A 181 7.11 -8.11 11.50
CA ALA A 181 6.81 -9.32 10.73
C ALA A 181 8.01 -10.30 10.70
N ILE A 182 9.24 -9.81 10.78
CA ILE A 182 10.44 -10.66 10.91
C ILE A 182 10.55 -11.23 12.32
N GLU A 183 10.26 -10.44 13.35
CA GLU A 183 10.33 -10.85 14.75
C GLU A 183 9.18 -11.81 15.13
N PHE A 184 7.98 -11.56 14.59
CA PHE A 184 6.76 -12.32 14.86
C PHE A 184 6.14 -12.79 13.53
N PRO A 185 6.70 -13.78 12.86
CA PRO A 185 6.15 -14.28 11.60
C PRO A 185 4.73 -14.84 11.80
N LEU A 186 3.82 -14.49 10.88
CA LEU A 186 2.42 -14.91 10.86
C LEU A 186 2.26 -16.35 10.36
#